data_52ea6463ab256b6d76a9d6121f5154f8
#
_entry.id   52ea6463ab256b6d76a9d6121f5154f8
#
_cell.length_a   1.000
_cell.length_b   1.000
_cell.length_c   1.000
_cell.angle_alpha   90.00
_cell.angle_beta   90.00
_cell.angle_gamma   90.00
#
_symmetry.space_group_name_H-M   'P 1'
#
loop_
_entity.id
_entity.type
_entity.pdbx_description
1 polymer ?
#
loop_
_entity_poly.entity_id
_entity_poly.type
_entity_poly.pdbx_seq_one_letter_code
_entity_poly.pdbx_strand_id
1 'polypeptide(L)'
;MVAATLLWGATFVVIRDSLRAIDPLALVFGRFAAASAVLVVLAFPRRRALTRATLLGGALAGVCFAGGFLSQAIGLMHTSAGSSAFLTCAGTLFAAFYAWPLLGQRPSGVLLQGVLLALAGSALLSLGALGPQGLRLGAGELWTLCGAAIFGLQIVTLARFAPGADGLVLGALQALTVTVVLLPFAGGASVAFGGLTAADGWRLAYLVVAGSIVAPLLQISAQRLLPAGRVALLFALEPVFAVVFALTLGRESFSALWWLGAALILAGVVRVEGAAARQSARAVAPPAAA
;
A
#
# COMPACT_ATOMS: atom_id res chain seq x y z
N MET A 1 8.06 1.47 -7.96
CA MET A 1 6.80 0.85 -7.46
C MET A 1 6.90 -0.65 -7.26
N VAL A 2 7.33 -1.45 -8.22
CA VAL A 2 7.39 -2.93 -8.08
C VAL A 2 8.13 -3.37 -6.80
N ALA A 3 9.28 -2.75 -6.49
CA ALA A 3 9.99 -3.05 -5.23
C ALA A 3 9.17 -2.68 -3.98
N ALA A 4 8.39 -1.59 -4.02
CA ALA A 4 7.51 -1.23 -2.90
C ALA A 4 6.40 -2.26 -2.70
N THR A 5 5.75 -2.71 -3.79
CA THR A 5 4.68 -3.73 -3.73
C THR A 5 5.21 -5.10 -3.28
N LEU A 6 6.44 -5.45 -3.66
CA LEU A 6 7.11 -6.65 -3.15
C LEU A 6 7.30 -6.58 -1.62
N LEU A 7 7.81 -5.45 -1.12
CA LEU A 7 8.01 -5.26 0.32
C LEU A 7 6.69 -5.27 1.08
N TRP A 8 5.66 -4.58 0.58
CA TRP A 8 4.35 -4.56 1.23
C TRP A 8 3.61 -5.89 1.11
N GLY A 9 3.75 -6.63 0.01
CA GLY A 9 3.18 -7.96 -0.14
C GLY A 9 3.58 -8.91 1.00
N ALA A 10 4.86 -8.88 1.41
CA ALA A 10 5.31 -9.65 2.55
C ALA A 10 4.73 -9.16 3.88
N THR A 11 4.37 -7.86 4.02
CA THR A 11 3.85 -7.33 5.29
C THR A 11 2.53 -7.95 5.71
N PHE A 12 1.69 -8.46 4.79
CA PHE A 12 0.40 -9.09 5.16
C PHE A 12 0.60 -10.29 6.07
N VAL A 13 1.54 -11.18 5.72
CA VAL A 13 1.88 -12.35 6.54
C VAL A 13 2.53 -11.91 7.86
N VAL A 14 3.48 -10.97 7.78
CA VAL A 14 4.21 -10.48 8.96
C VAL A 14 3.28 -9.77 9.95
N ILE A 15 2.37 -8.90 9.46
CA ILE A 15 1.37 -8.22 10.30
C ILE A 15 0.45 -9.25 10.95
N ARG A 16 -0.13 -10.16 10.16
CA ARG A 16 -1.04 -11.20 10.68
C ARG A 16 -0.40 -12.02 11.80
N ASP A 17 0.86 -12.41 11.62
CA ASP A 17 1.57 -13.17 12.64
C ASP A 17 1.91 -12.31 13.87
N SER A 18 2.22 -11.02 13.68
CA SER A 18 2.48 -10.10 14.79
C SER A 18 1.23 -9.82 15.62
N LEU A 19 0.04 -9.78 14.99
CA LEU A 19 -1.25 -9.55 15.66
C LEU A 19 -1.67 -10.68 16.62
N ARG A 20 -0.96 -11.80 16.62
CA ARG A 20 -1.16 -12.85 17.65
C ARG A 20 -0.66 -12.46 19.04
N ALA A 21 0.32 -11.53 19.09
CA ALA A 21 0.96 -11.11 20.32
C ALA A 21 0.84 -9.60 20.60
N ILE A 22 0.52 -8.81 19.57
CA ILE A 22 0.53 -7.34 19.63
C ILE A 22 -0.82 -6.81 19.16
N ASP A 23 -1.39 -5.89 19.93
CA ASP A 23 -2.62 -5.17 19.56
C ASP A 23 -2.44 -4.39 18.25
N PRO A 24 -3.46 -4.31 17.36
CA PRO A 24 -3.39 -3.61 16.08
C PRO A 24 -2.92 -2.16 16.20
N LEU A 25 -3.44 -1.43 17.18
CA LEU A 25 -3.06 -0.03 17.41
C LEU A 25 -1.61 0.09 17.87
N ALA A 26 -1.19 -0.78 18.82
CA ALA A 26 0.19 -0.84 19.31
C ALA A 26 1.17 -1.19 18.18
N LEU A 27 0.79 -2.13 17.30
CA LEU A 27 1.61 -2.53 16.15
C LEU A 27 1.79 -1.37 15.17
N VAL A 28 0.68 -0.70 14.77
CA VAL A 28 0.75 0.42 13.82
C VAL A 28 1.44 1.62 14.44
N PHE A 29 1.13 1.99 15.68
CA PHE A 29 1.78 3.07 16.38
C PHE A 29 3.28 2.82 16.54
N GLY A 30 3.68 1.66 17.08
CA GLY A 30 5.08 1.33 17.37
C GLY A 30 5.95 1.31 16.11
N ARG A 31 5.47 0.70 15.01
CA ARG A 31 6.24 0.66 13.76
C ARG A 31 6.44 2.05 13.15
N PHE A 32 5.42 2.93 13.21
CA PHE A 32 5.54 4.27 12.67
C PHE A 32 6.26 5.23 13.63
N ALA A 33 6.17 5.05 14.94
CA ALA A 33 6.98 5.79 15.92
C ALA A 33 8.48 5.55 15.68
N ALA A 34 8.90 4.29 15.54
CA ALA A 34 10.27 3.95 15.21
C ALA A 34 10.70 4.48 13.82
N ALA A 35 9.84 4.30 12.80
CA ALA A 35 10.13 4.80 11.46
C ALA A 35 10.24 6.33 11.42
N SER A 36 9.35 7.06 12.12
CA SER A 36 9.37 8.51 12.17
C SER A 36 10.63 9.04 12.86
N ALA A 37 11.08 8.42 13.94
CA ALA A 37 12.32 8.79 14.62
C ALA A 37 13.52 8.72 13.66
N VAL A 38 13.65 7.61 12.91
CA VAL A 38 14.71 7.44 11.91
C VAL A 38 14.59 8.46 10.80
N LEU A 39 13.38 8.59 10.21
CA LEU A 39 13.16 9.47 9.06
C LEU A 39 13.32 10.95 9.40
N VAL A 40 12.92 11.39 10.59
CA VAL A 40 13.11 12.77 11.07
C VAL A 40 14.59 13.09 11.20
N VAL A 41 15.39 12.18 11.78
CA VAL A 41 16.84 12.36 11.88
C VAL A 41 17.47 12.45 10.48
N LEU A 42 17.11 11.55 9.56
CA LEU A 42 17.63 11.56 8.20
C LEU A 42 17.18 12.78 7.39
N ALA A 43 15.96 13.29 7.63
CA ALA A 43 15.41 14.47 6.96
C ALA A 43 15.90 15.79 7.56
N PHE A 44 16.45 15.79 8.77
CA PHE A 44 16.86 17.02 9.46
C PHE A 44 17.85 17.90 8.68
N PRO A 45 18.87 17.36 7.99
CA PRO A 45 19.74 18.17 7.14
C PRO A 45 18.99 18.87 5.99
N ARG A 46 17.86 18.30 5.56
CA ARG A 46 17.00 18.79 4.47
C ARG A 46 15.84 19.67 4.95
N ARG A 47 15.83 20.13 6.20
CA ARG A 47 14.73 20.92 6.79
C ARG A 47 14.37 22.20 6.01
N ARG A 48 15.30 22.74 5.20
CA ARG A 48 15.03 23.86 4.29
C ARG A 48 14.03 23.54 3.18
N ALA A 49 13.82 22.24 2.87
CA ALA A 49 12.79 21.76 1.94
C ALA A 49 11.39 21.66 2.60
N LEU A 50 11.26 22.00 3.89
CA LEU A 50 9.98 22.05 4.58
C LEU A 50 9.19 23.27 4.15
N THR A 51 8.30 23.09 3.18
CA THR A 51 7.35 24.10 2.71
C THR A 51 5.96 23.86 3.30
N ARG A 52 5.08 24.86 3.21
CA ARG A 52 3.66 24.67 3.60
C ARG A 52 2.99 23.54 2.81
N ALA A 53 3.30 23.41 1.52
CA ALA A 53 2.77 22.33 0.69
C ALA A 53 3.29 20.96 1.13
N THR A 54 4.60 20.82 1.43
CA THR A 54 5.19 19.59 1.91
C THR A 54 4.62 19.19 3.28
N LEU A 55 4.42 20.18 4.18
CA LEU A 55 3.80 19.94 5.49
C LEU A 55 2.37 19.44 5.35
N LEU A 56 1.54 20.12 4.55
CA LEU A 56 0.16 19.73 4.32
C LEU A 56 0.06 18.36 3.64
N GLY A 57 0.89 18.13 2.61
CA GLY A 57 0.94 16.84 1.90
C GLY A 57 1.34 15.69 2.81
N GLY A 58 2.37 15.87 3.65
CA GLY A 58 2.81 14.89 4.63
C GLY A 58 1.75 14.62 5.71
N ALA A 59 1.10 15.67 6.22
CA ALA A 59 0.03 15.56 7.20
C ALA A 59 -1.17 14.79 6.63
N LEU A 60 -1.69 15.20 5.47
CA LEU A 60 -2.84 14.53 4.86
C LEU A 60 -2.53 13.07 4.49
N ALA A 61 -1.37 12.82 3.88
CA ALA A 61 -0.96 11.46 3.56
C ALA A 61 -0.74 10.62 4.83
N GLY A 62 -0.23 11.22 5.90
CA GLY A 62 -0.04 10.55 7.19
C GLY A 62 -1.35 10.20 7.89
N VAL A 63 -2.34 11.09 7.87
CA VAL A 63 -3.70 10.79 8.38
C VAL A 63 -4.31 9.61 7.63
N CYS A 64 -4.20 9.63 6.28
CA CYS A 64 -4.67 8.50 5.47
C CYS A 64 -3.91 7.21 5.80
N PHE A 65 -2.59 7.26 6.01
CA PHE A 65 -1.82 6.08 6.40
C PHE A 65 -2.23 5.55 7.78
N ALA A 66 -2.43 6.44 8.75
CA ALA A 66 -2.89 6.05 10.09
C ALA A 66 -4.22 5.28 10.01
N GLY A 67 -5.22 5.85 9.34
CA GLY A 67 -6.52 5.22 9.15
C GLY A 67 -6.45 3.95 8.32
N GLY A 68 -5.72 3.97 7.19
CA GLY A 68 -5.59 2.83 6.30
C GLY A 68 -4.92 1.62 6.96
N PHE A 69 -3.76 1.83 7.60
CA PHE A 69 -3.04 0.74 8.27
C PHE A 69 -3.75 0.22 9.52
N LEU A 70 -4.40 1.10 10.30
CA LEU A 70 -5.17 0.65 11.45
C LEU A 70 -6.38 -0.17 11.00
N SER A 71 -7.13 0.30 10.01
CA SER A 71 -8.26 -0.45 9.43
C SER A 71 -7.82 -1.80 8.87
N GLN A 72 -6.69 -1.85 8.15
CA GLN A 72 -6.12 -3.09 7.63
C GLN A 72 -5.68 -4.04 8.75
N ALA A 73 -5.03 -3.54 9.80
CA ALA A 73 -4.59 -4.37 10.92
C ALA A 73 -5.79 -4.95 11.69
N ILE A 74 -6.84 -4.15 11.94
CA ILE A 74 -8.10 -4.65 12.53
C ILE A 74 -8.74 -5.69 11.59
N GLY A 75 -8.79 -5.42 10.29
CA GLY A 75 -9.30 -6.36 9.31
C GLY A 75 -8.59 -7.70 9.37
N LEU A 76 -7.25 -7.70 9.42
CA LEU A 76 -6.42 -8.90 9.48
C LEU A 76 -6.59 -9.74 10.76
N MET A 77 -7.18 -9.21 11.82
CA MET A 77 -7.58 -10.02 12.98
C MET A 77 -8.74 -10.97 12.66
N HIS A 78 -9.56 -10.63 11.67
CA HIS A 78 -10.81 -11.30 11.38
C HIS A 78 -10.89 -11.91 9.98
N THR A 79 -9.84 -11.73 9.15
CA THR A 79 -9.78 -12.29 7.79
C THR A 79 -8.39 -12.88 7.49
N SER A 80 -8.27 -13.61 6.38
CA SER A 80 -6.98 -14.18 5.94
C SER A 80 -6.07 -13.10 5.32
N ALA A 81 -4.76 -13.35 5.33
CA ALA A 81 -3.80 -12.46 4.67
C ALA A 81 -4.09 -12.33 3.15
N GLY A 82 -4.46 -13.44 2.49
CA GLY A 82 -4.83 -13.44 1.08
C GLY A 82 -6.11 -12.64 0.80
N SER A 83 -7.17 -12.81 1.62
CA SER A 83 -8.40 -12.04 1.49
C SER A 83 -8.16 -10.55 1.72
N SER A 84 -7.38 -10.20 2.74
CA SER A 84 -7.03 -8.81 3.03
C SER A 84 -6.21 -8.20 1.88
N ALA A 85 -5.22 -8.90 1.33
CA ALA A 85 -4.46 -8.43 0.18
C ALA A 85 -5.34 -8.21 -1.06
N PHE A 86 -6.28 -9.13 -1.33
CA PHE A 86 -7.27 -8.97 -2.40
C PHE A 86 -8.11 -7.71 -2.21
N LEU A 87 -8.73 -7.56 -1.04
CA LEU A 87 -9.63 -6.44 -0.78
C LEU A 87 -8.88 -5.10 -0.77
N THR A 88 -7.61 -5.09 -0.32
CA THR A 88 -6.73 -3.92 -0.41
C THR A 88 -6.48 -3.50 -1.87
N CYS A 89 -6.46 -4.45 -2.82
CA CYS A 89 -6.37 -4.15 -4.25
C CYS A 89 -7.54 -3.27 -4.75
N ALA A 90 -8.70 -3.29 -4.10
CA ALA A 90 -9.80 -2.37 -4.42
C ALA A 90 -9.40 -0.89 -4.25
N GLY A 91 -8.36 -0.61 -3.47
CA GLY A 91 -7.74 0.73 -3.37
C GLY A 91 -7.32 1.31 -4.72
N THR A 92 -6.99 0.46 -5.70
CA THR A 92 -6.68 0.89 -7.08
C THR A 92 -7.89 1.54 -7.75
N LEU A 93 -9.08 0.97 -7.55
CA LEU A 93 -10.33 1.52 -8.07
C LEU A 93 -10.68 2.83 -7.35
N PHE A 94 -10.60 2.85 -6.03
CA PHE A 94 -10.83 4.05 -5.25
C PHE A 94 -9.89 5.19 -5.65
N ALA A 95 -8.59 4.91 -5.83
CA ALA A 95 -7.63 5.90 -6.27
C ALA A 95 -7.98 6.46 -7.67
N ALA A 96 -8.39 5.62 -8.62
CA ALA A 96 -8.81 6.06 -9.94
C ALA A 96 -10.06 6.97 -9.88
N PHE A 97 -11.04 6.63 -9.03
CA PHE A 97 -12.22 7.45 -8.80
C PHE A 97 -11.88 8.78 -8.12
N TYR A 98 -11.07 8.79 -7.08
CA TYR A 98 -10.68 10.01 -6.36
C TYR A 98 -9.79 10.92 -7.20
N ALA A 99 -8.93 10.37 -8.07
CA ALA A 99 -8.06 11.16 -8.92
C ALA A 99 -8.84 12.05 -9.91
N TRP A 100 -10.04 11.64 -10.30
CA TRP A 100 -10.87 12.43 -11.19
C TRP A 100 -11.32 13.76 -10.56
N PRO A 101 -12.13 13.80 -9.47
CA PRO A 101 -12.57 15.06 -8.87
C PRO A 101 -11.44 15.84 -8.18
N LEU A 102 -10.44 15.16 -7.62
CA LEU A 102 -9.40 15.80 -6.80
C LEU A 102 -8.20 16.30 -7.61
N LEU A 103 -7.89 15.67 -8.73
CA LEU A 103 -6.73 16.00 -9.57
C LEU A 103 -7.10 16.33 -11.02
N GLY A 104 -8.37 16.23 -11.42
CA GLY A 104 -8.79 16.35 -12.82
C GLY A 104 -8.32 15.20 -13.72
N GLN A 105 -7.75 14.14 -13.16
CA GLN A 105 -7.21 12.98 -13.87
C GLN A 105 -8.33 11.97 -14.19
N ARG A 106 -9.00 12.16 -15.32
CA ARG A 106 -10.02 11.19 -15.77
C ARG A 106 -9.38 9.85 -16.10
N PRO A 107 -9.89 8.72 -15.55
CA PRO A 107 -9.37 7.41 -15.89
C PRO A 107 -9.59 7.12 -17.38
N SER A 108 -8.53 6.73 -18.08
CA SER A 108 -8.65 6.28 -19.49
C SER A 108 -9.31 4.92 -19.54
N GLY A 109 -9.95 4.58 -20.69
CA GLY A 109 -10.53 3.24 -20.89
C GLY A 109 -9.50 2.12 -20.73
N VAL A 110 -8.25 2.36 -21.13
CA VAL A 110 -7.14 1.40 -20.94
C VAL A 110 -6.82 1.21 -19.46
N LEU A 111 -6.80 2.27 -18.66
CA LEU A 111 -6.59 2.18 -17.21
C LEU A 111 -7.74 1.41 -16.54
N LEU A 112 -8.99 1.70 -16.88
CA LEU A 112 -10.15 0.98 -16.35
C LEU A 112 -10.10 -0.51 -16.68
N GLN A 113 -9.75 -0.89 -17.93
CA GLN A 113 -9.56 -2.29 -18.29
C GLN A 113 -8.45 -2.96 -17.47
N GLY A 114 -7.32 -2.27 -17.25
CA GLY A 114 -6.23 -2.77 -16.42
C GLY A 114 -6.68 -2.99 -14.97
N VAL A 115 -7.41 -2.03 -14.39
CA VAL A 115 -7.96 -2.14 -13.04
C VAL A 115 -8.96 -3.29 -12.92
N LEU A 116 -9.87 -3.46 -13.88
CA LEU A 116 -10.83 -4.56 -13.88
C LEU A 116 -10.14 -5.93 -13.99
N LEU A 117 -9.11 -6.06 -14.85
CA LEU A 117 -8.29 -7.27 -14.93
C LEU A 117 -7.58 -7.55 -13.61
N ALA A 118 -7.02 -6.52 -12.97
CA ALA A 118 -6.35 -6.64 -11.69
C ALA A 118 -7.31 -7.07 -10.58
N LEU A 119 -8.50 -6.50 -10.50
CA LEU A 119 -9.54 -6.89 -9.53
C LEU A 119 -10.03 -8.32 -9.76
N ALA A 120 -10.31 -8.70 -11.02
CA ALA A 120 -10.70 -10.06 -11.36
C ALA A 120 -9.59 -11.07 -11.00
N GLY A 121 -8.34 -10.74 -11.31
CA GLY A 121 -7.19 -11.55 -10.96
C GLY A 121 -7.00 -11.69 -9.45
N SER A 122 -7.12 -10.59 -8.70
CA SER A 122 -7.08 -10.62 -7.24
C SER A 122 -8.23 -11.44 -6.64
N ALA A 123 -9.44 -11.36 -7.22
CA ALA A 123 -10.56 -12.21 -6.81
C ALA A 123 -10.24 -13.70 -6.97
N LEU A 124 -9.65 -14.10 -8.11
CA LEU A 124 -9.25 -15.49 -8.34
C LEU A 124 -8.14 -15.95 -7.38
N LEU A 125 -7.16 -15.07 -7.07
CA LEU A 125 -6.13 -15.35 -6.07
C LEU A 125 -6.77 -15.66 -4.71
N SER A 126 -7.76 -14.86 -4.30
CA SER A 126 -8.45 -15.04 -3.04
C SER A 126 -9.33 -16.28 -3.01
N LEU A 127 -10.06 -16.56 -4.09
CA LEU A 127 -10.86 -17.79 -4.21
C LEU A 127 -10.01 -19.05 -4.07
N GLY A 128 -8.77 -19.00 -4.55
CA GLY A 128 -7.80 -20.10 -4.38
C GLY A 128 -7.29 -20.27 -2.94
N ALA A 129 -7.34 -19.19 -2.13
CA ALA A 129 -6.93 -19.20 -0.73
C ALA A 129 -8.11 -19.36 0.25
N LEU A 130 -9.36 -19.21 -0.22
CA LEU A 130 -10.57 -19.42 0.57
C LEU A 130 -10.89 -20.91 0.64
N GLY A 131 -11.04 -21.42 1.86
CA GLY A 131 -11.59 -22.74 2.08
C GLY A 131 -13.05 -22.86 1.58
N PRO A 132 -13.73 -23.99 1.86
CA PRO A 132 -15.08 -24.28 1.34
C PRO A 132 -16.17 -23.26 1.68
N GLN A 133 -15.88 -22.30 2.57
CA GLN A 133 -16.84 -21.30 3.04
C GLN A 133 -17.02 -20.08 2.13
N GLY A 134 -16.18 -19.93 1.09
CA GLY A 134 -16.26 -18.81 0.14
C GLY A 134 -15.98 -17.43 0.76
N LEU A 135 -16.11 -16.37 -0.06
CA LEU A 135 -15.98 -14.98 0.39
C LEU A 135 -17.23 -14.60 1.18
N ARG A 136 -17.08 -14.40 2.50
CA ARG A 136 -18.12 -13.83 3.35
C ARG A 136 -17.73 -12.39 3.70
N LEU A 137 -18.66 -11.45 3.48
CA LEU A 137 -18.46 -10.05 3.90
C LEU A 137 -18.73 -9.96 5.41
N GLY A 138 -17.70 -10.28 6.19
CA GLY A 138 -17.69 -10.10 7.63
C GLY A 138 -17.05 -8.77 8.04
N ALA A 139 -16.88 -8.58 9.33
CA ALA A 139 -16.26 -7.36 9.89
C ALA A 139 -14.81 -7.17 9.38
N GLY A 140 -14.05 -8.26 9.21
CA GLY A 140 -12.67 -8.22 8.72
C GLY A 140 -12.57 -7.67 7.30
N GLU A 141 -13.45 -8.14 6.41
CA GLU A 141 -13.53 -7.71 5.03
C GLU A 141 -13.97 -6.23 4.93
N LEU A 142 -14.95 -5.81 5.73
CA LEU A 142 -15.41 -4.42 5.77
C LEU A 142 -14.31 -3.48 6.27
N TRP A 143 -13.59 -3.83 7.33
CA TRP A 143 -12.44 -3.06 7.80
C TRP A 143 -11.35 -2.95 6.74
N THR A 144 -11.04 -4.04 6.06
CA THR A 144 -10.04 -4.04 4.97
C THR A 144 -10.47 -3.16 3.80
N LEU A 145 -11.75 -3.21 3.38
CA LEU A 145 -12.27 -2.33 2.33
C LEU A 145 -12.25 -0.87 2.73
N CYS A 146 -12.57 -0.55 4.00
CA CYS A 146 -12.41 0.79 4.53
C CYS A 146 -10.96 1.26 4.41
N GLY A 147 -10.02 0.43 4.83
CA GLY A 147 -8.58 0.68 4.66
C GLY A 147 -8.19 0.89 3.20
N ALA A 148 -8.71 0.08 2.28
CA ALA A 148 -8.46 0.20 0.85
C ALA A 148 -8.94 1.55 0.29
N ALA A 149 -10.13 2.01 0.69
CA ALA A 149 -10.64 3.32 0.29
C ALA A 149 -9.75 4.46 0.80
N ILE A 150 -9.29 4.36 2.06
CA ILE A 150 -8.38 5.35 2.66
C ILE A 150 -7.00 5.32 1.98
N PHE A 151 -6.46 4.15 1.64
CA PHE A 151 -5.22 4.04 0.86
C PHE A 151 -5.37 4.62 -0.55
N GLY A 152 -6.52 4.46 -1.19
CA GLY A 152 -6.84 5.13 -2.45
C GLY A 152 -6.73 6.66 -2.35
N LEU A 153 -7.25 7.23 -1.24
CA LEU A 153 -7.13 8.67 -0.97
C LEU A 153 -5.68 9.07 -0.67
N GLN A 154 -4.91 8.26 0.04
CA GLN A 154 -3.49 8.49 0.29
C GLN A 154 -2.69 8.55 -1.02
N ILE A 155 -2.94 7.63 -1.97
CA ILE A 155 -2.29 7.62 -3.29
C ILE A 155 -2.57 8.95 -4.02
N VAL A 156 -3.82 9.41 -4.02
CA VAL A 156 -4.19 10.67 -4.69
C VAL A 156 -3.58 11.88 -3.98
N THR A 157 -3.52 11.87 -2.65
CA THR A 157 -2.84 12.90 -1.86
C THR A 157 -1.36 13.00 -2.22
N LEU A 158 -0.65 11.88 -2.24
CA LEU A 158 0.75 11.88 -2.64
C LEU A 158 0.95 12.31 -4.11
N ALA A 159 0.07 11.90 -5.01
CA ALA A 159 0.14 12.34 -6.41
C ALA A 159 0.00 13.88 -6.56
N ARG A 160 -0.72 14.51 -5.64
CA ARG A 160 -0.85 15.98 -5.57
C ARG A 160 0.40 16.67 -5.05
N PHE A 161 1.04 16.11 -4.01
CA PHE A 161 2.05 16.80 -3.22
C PHE A 161 3.48 16.29 -3.43
N ALA A 162 3.69 15.05 -3.88
CA ALA A 162 5.02 14.50 -4.10
C ALA A 162 5.79 15.17 -5.25
N PRO A 163 5.15 15.58 -6.40
CA PRO A 163 5.84 16.37 -7.40
C PRO A 163 6.30 17.71 -6.79
N GLY A 164 7.60 18.00 -6.84
CA GLY A 164 8.19 19.22 -6.28
C GLY A 164 8.53 19.19 -4.79
N ALA A 165 8.13 18.13 -4.04
CA ALA A 165 8.56 17.94 -2.65
C ALA A 165 9.88 17.18 -2.55
N ASP A 166 10.66 17.41 -1.49
CA ASP A 166 11.73 16.50 -1.10
C ASP A 166 11.10 15.21 -0.55
N GLY A 167 11.37 14.08 -1.21
CA GLY A 167 10.72 12.80 -0.89
C GLY A 167 11.03 12.31 0.52
N LEU A 168 12.23 12.59 1.04
CA LEU A 168 12.60 12.19 2.41
C LEU A 168 11.88 13.04 3.46
N VAL A 169 11.78 14.36 3.23
CA VAL A 169 11.03 15.27 4.12
C VAL A 169 9.55 14.92 4.11
N LEU A 170 8.97 14.66 2.93
CA LEU A 170 7.57 14.28 2.80
C LEU A 170 7.29 12.94 3.51
N GLY A 171 8.17 11.93 3.34
CA GLY A 171 8.07 10.63 4.01
C GLY A 171 8.22 10.74 5.53
N ALA A 172 9.14 11.58 6.01
CA ALA A 172 9.31 11.84 7.44
C ALA A 172 8.04 12.47 8.06
N LEU A 173 7.47 13.48 7.39
CA LEU A 173 6.22 14.11 7.82
C LEU A 173 5.04 13.13 7.80
N GLN A 174 4.92 12.31 6.78
CA GLN A 174 3.89 11.28 6.69
C GLN A 174 4.00 10.30 7.88
N ALA A 175 5.19 9.75 8.14
CA ALA A 175 5.41 8.82 9.26
C ALA A 175 5.19 9.48 10.63
N LEU A 176 5.68 10.72 10.81
CA LEU A 176 5.48 11.49 12.03
C LEU A 176 3.99 11.76 12.28
N THR A 177 3.23 12.09 11.23
CA THR A 177 1.79 12.32 11.37
C THR A 177 1.06 11.06 11.80
N VAL A 178 1.41 9.87 11.25
CA VAL A 178 0.84 8.61 11.75
C VAL A 178 1.07 8.47 13.25
N THR A 179 2.29 8.70 13.70
CA THR A 179 2.67 8.62 15.13
C THR A 179 1.86 9.60 15.96
N VAL A 180 1.79 10.87 15.57
CA VAL A 180 1.08 11.93 16.31
C VAL A 180 -0.42 11.66 16.39
N VAL A 181 -1.05 11.22 15.28
CA VAL A 181 -2.49 10.92 15.22
C VAL A 181 -2.86 9.73 16.11
N LEU A 182 -2.00 8.71 16.17
CA LEU A 182 -2.27 7.51 16.97
C LEU A 182 -1.82 7.63 18.44
N LEU A 183 -0.97 8.60 18.77
CA LEU A 183 -0.42 8.80 20.12
C LEU A 183 -1.50 8.90 21.23
N PRO A 184 -2.61 9.66 21.07
CA PRO A 184 -3.62 9.77 22.11
C PRO A 184 -4.30 8.44 22.46
N PHE A 185 -4.32 7.52 21.51
CA PHE A 185 -4.95 6.20 21.65
C PHE A 185 -3.97 5.13 22.14
N ALA A 186 -2.66 5.37 21.99
CA ALA A 186 -1.61 4.40 22.33
C ALA A 186 -1.49 4.10 23.82
N GLY A 187 -1.94 5.01 24.70
CA GLY A 187 -1.90 4.82 26.16
C GLY A 187 -2.84 3.73 26.69
N GLY A 188 -3.84 3.32 25.92
CA GLY A 188 -4.75 2.21 26.24
C GLY A 188 -4.36 0.87 25.57
N ALA A 189 -3.42 0.90 24.63
CA ALA A 189 -2.95 -0.30 23.96
C ALA A 189 -1.96 -1.03 24.88
N SER A 190 -2.37 -2.19 25.38
CA SER A 190 -1.51 -3.06 26.20
C SER A 190 -0.40 -3.63 25.33
N VAL A 191 0.71 -2.92 25.24
CA VAL A 191 1.92 -3.44 24.63
C VAL A 191 2.55 -4.38 25.65
N ALA A 192 2.20 -5.64 25.61
CA ALA A 192 2.86 -6.67 26.38
C ALA A 192 4.26 -6.95 25.79
N PHE A 193 5.18 -5.98 25.93
CA PHE A 193 6.58 -6.17 25.53
C PHE A 193 7.27 -7.30 26.31
N GLY A 194 6.74 -7.72 27.46
CA GLY A 194 7.32 -8.75 28.30
C GLY A 194 7.19 -10.19 27.79
N GLY A 195 6.45 -10.43 26.70
CA GLY A 195 6.27 -11.76 26.11
C GLY A 195 6.77 -11.90 24.67
N LEU A 196 7.45 -10.85 24.13
CA LEU A 196 7.92 -10.86 22.75
C LEU A 196 9.10 -11.82 22.57
N THR A 197 9.02 -12.67 21.56
CA THR A 197 10.11 -13.56 21.14
C THR A 197 11.10 -12.84 20.23
N ALA A 198 12.27 -13.44 20.01
CA ALA A 198 13.22 -12.94 19.00
C ALA A 198 12.59 -12.87 17.59
N ALA A 199 11.68 -13.80 17.29
CA ALA A 199 10.94 -13.79 16.01
C ALA A 199 10.03 -12.55 15.89
N ASP A 200 9.40 -12.11 16.97
CA ASP A 200 8.59 -10.88 16.98
C ASP A 200 9.44 -9.64 16.79
N GLY A 201 10.65 -9.64 17.37
CA GLY A 201 11.65 -8.59 17.12
C GLY A 201 12.02 -8.44 15.64
N TRP A 202 12.25 -9.56 14.94
CA TRP A 202 12.53 -9.55 13.49
C TRP A 202 11.32 -9.09 12.66
N ARG A 203 10.11 -9.54 13.02
CA ARG A 203 8.87 -9.07 12.36
C ARG A 203 8.71 -7.56 12.50
N LEU A 204 8.88 -7.04 13.71
CA LEU A 204 8.83 -5.60 13.96
C LEU A 204 9.91 -4.84 13.19
N ALA A 205 11.16 -5.31 13.19
CA ALA A 205 12.24 -4.72 12.43
C ALA A 205 11.92 -4.66 10.93
N TYR A 206 11.38 -5.76 10.36
CA TYR A 206 10.93 -5.80 8.98
C TYR A 206 9.81 -4.78 8.72
N LEU A 207 8.79 -4.71 9.57
CA LEU A 207 7.68 -3.77 9.43
C LEU A 207 8.14 -2.32 9.53
N VAL A 208 9.11 -2.01 10.39
CA VAL A 208 9.69 -0.67 10.51
C VAL A 208 10.49 -0.33 9.25
N VAL A 209 11.49 -1.15 8.91
CA VAL A 209 12.44 -0.80 7.84
C VAL A 209 11.81 -0.97 6.46
N ALA A 210 11.30 -2.15 6.14
CA ALA A 210 10.77 -2.44 4.82
C ALA A 210 9.39 -1.80 4.61
N GLY A 211 8.47 -2.01 5.57
CA GLY A 211 7.08 -1.62 5.43
C GLY A 211 6.77 -0.15 5.74
N SER A 212 7.55 0.51 6.63
CA SER A 212 7.24 1.88 7.07
C SER A 212 8.28 2.93 6.67
N ILE A 213 9.48 2.52 6.25
CA ILE A 213 10.52 3.44 5.76
C ILE A 213 10.72 3.26 4.26
N VAL A 214 11.22 2.09 3.82
CA VAL A 214 11.68 1.89 2.44
C VAL A 214 10.53 1.91 1.44
N ALA A 215 9.48 1.12 1.66
CA ALA A 215 8.37 1.03 0.73
C ALA A 215 7.62 2.36 0.54
N PRO A 216 7.29 3.15 1.60
CA PRO A 216 6.71 4.49 1.44
C PRO A 216 7.63 5.46 0.70
N LEU A 217 8.94 5.46 0.93
CA LEU A 217 9.88 6.31 0.20
C LEU A 217 9.96 5.92 -1.29
N LEU A 218 9.91 4.63 -1.61
CA LEU A 218 9.82 4.15 -2.99
C LEU A 218 8.50 4.57 -3.65
N GLN A 219 7.38 4.52 -2.92
CA GLN A 219 6.08 5.02 -3.39
C GLN A 219 6.16 6.52 -3.70
N ILE A 220 6.63 7.33 -2.75
CA ILE A 220 6.77 8.79 -2.93
C ILE A 220 7.65 9.07 -4.15
N SER A 221 8.77 8.37 -4.28
CA SER A 221 9.69 8.53 -5.42
C SER A 221 9.02 8.21 -6.76
N ALA A 222 8.19 7.16 -6.81
CA ALA A 222 7.44 6.82 -8.00
C ALA A 222 6.34 7.84 -8.30
N GLN A 223 5.65 8.37 -7.28
CA GLN A 223 4.57 9.34 -7.43
C GLN A 223 5.05 10.75 -7.81
N ARG A 224 6.35 11.01 -7.72
CA ARG A 224 6.95 12.20 -8.32
C ARG A 224 6.98 12.15 -9.85
N LEU A 225 6.89 10.98 -10.44
CA LEU A 225 7.06 10.74 -11.87
C LEU A 225 5.80 10.15 -12.54
N LEU A 226 4.94 9.48 -11.77
CA LEU A 226 3.81 8.74 -12.29
C LEU A 226 2.48 9.30 -11.79
N PRO A 227 1.44 9.36 -12.65
CA PRO A 227 0.10 9.76 -12.22
C PRO A 227 -0.52 8.73 -11.27
N ALA A 228 -1.49 9.18 -10.45
CA ALA A 228 -2.13 8.38 -9.40
C ALA A 228 -2.66 7.05 -9.91
N GLY A 229 -3.35 7.01 -11.04
CA GLY A 229 -3.94 5.79 -11.60
C GLY A 229 -2.91 4.73 -11.98
N ARG A 230 -1.73 5.13 -12.50
CA ARG A 230 -0.65 4.17 -12.83
C ARG A 230 0.00 3.62 -11.57
N VAL A 231 0.24 4.47 -10.57
CA VAL A 231 0.77 4.01 -9.28
C VAL A 231 -0.21 3.07 -8.60
N ALA A 232 -1.50 3.42 -8.59
CA ALA A 232 -2.55 2.57 -8.06
C ALA A 232 -2.58 1.20 -8.73
N LEU A 233 -2.51 1.15 -10.07
CA LEU A 233 -2.50 -0.14 -10.78
C LEU A 233 -1.26 -0.98 -10.45
N LEU A 234 -0.09 -0.37 -10.27
CA LEU A 234 1.11 -1.09 -9.86
C LEU A 234 0.97 -1.69 -8.44
N PHE A 235 0.15 -1.10 -7.57
CA PHE A 235 -0.22 -1.71 -6.30
C PHE A 235 -0.98 -3.04 -6.47
N ALA A 236 -1.65 -3.26 -7.58
CA ALA A 236 -2.31 -4.53 -7.86
C ALA A 236 -1.35 -5.73 -7.96
N LEU A 237 -0.04 -5.50 -8.03
CA LEU A 237 0.97 -6.56 -7.90
C LEU A 237 1.14 -7.04 -6.45
N GLU A 238 0.70 -6.26 -5.47
CA GLU A 238 0.85 -6.58 -4.05
C GLU A 238 0.21 -7.92 -3.65
N PRO A 239 -1.04 -8.25 -4.04
CA PRO A 239 -1.61 -9.57 -3.79
C PRO A 239 -0.81 -10.72 -4.40
N VAL A 240 -0.19 -10.53 -5.58
CA VAL A 240 0.66 -11.56 -6.20
C VAL A 240 1.85 -11.87 -5.29
N PHE A 241 2.53 -10.83 -4.81
CA PHE A 241 3.65 -11.00 -3.88
C PHE A 241 3.18 -11.52 -2.51
N ALA A 242 2.02 -11.03 -2.00
CA ALA A 242 1.47 -11.52 -0.73
C ALA A 242 1.23 -13.03 -0.78
N VAL A 243 0.69 -13.56 -1.87
CA VAL A 243 0.48 -15.01 -2.03
C VAL A 243 1.82 -15.75 -2.16
N VAL A 244 2.79 -15.24 -2.92
CA VAL A 244 4.14 -15.84 -3.00
C VAL A 244 4.74 -15.99 -1.60
N PHE A 245 4.63 -14.95 -0.76
CA PHE A 245 5.13 -15.00 0.62
C PHE A 245 4.28 -15.91 1.53
N ALA A 246 2.96 -15.95 1.35
CA ALA A 246 2.10 -16.86 2.09
C ALA A 246 2.43 -18.33 1.81
N LEU A 247 2.82 -18.65 0.57
CA LEU A 247 3.22 -19.99 0.16
C LEU A 247 4.60 -20.37 0.69
N THR A 248 5.56 -19.46 0.60
CA THR A 248 6.96 -19.73 1.00
C THR A 248 7.15 -19.72 2.51
N LEU A 249 6.47 -18.80 3.22
CA LEU A 249 6.58 -18.61 4.66
C LEU A 249 5.40 -19.21 5.43
N GLY A 250 4.20 -19.21 4.82
CA GLY A 250 2.94 -19.57 5.48
C GLY A 250 2.49 -21.02 5.31
N ARG A 251 3.21 -21.86 4.52
CA ARG A 251 2.86 -23.27 4.23
C ARG A 251 1.46 -23.47 3.61
N GLU A 252 1.00 -22.50 2.82
CA GLU A 252 -0.27 -22.61 2.10
C GLU A 252 -0.08 -23.42 0.79
N SER A 253 -1.13 -24.11 0.30
CA SER A 253 -1.05 -24.92 -0.92
C SER A 253 -1.48 -24.13 -2.16
N PHE A 254 -0.87 -24.42 -3.32
CA PHE A 254 -1.22 -23.82 -4.60
C PHE A 254 -2.53 -24.35 -5.17
N SER A 255 -3.34 -23.48 -5.76
CA SER A 255 -4.44 -23.85 -6.65
C SER A 255 -4.18 -23.36 -8.08
N ALA A 256 -4.79 -24.01 -9.08
CA ALA A 256 -4.71 -23.53 -10.48
C ALA A 256 -5.27 -22.11 -10.66
N LEU A 257 -6.26 -21.72 -9.84
CA LEU A 257 -6.84 -20.37 -9.81
C LEU A 257 -5.82 -19.30 -9.46
N TRP A 258 -4.80 -19.64 -8.67
CA TRP A 258 -3.73 -18.70 -8.34
C TRP A 258 -2.95 -18.25 -9.58
N TRP A 259 -2.54 -19.19 -10.44
CA TRP A 259 -1.80 -18.87 -11.67
C TRP A 259 -2.62 -18.02 -12.62
N LEU A 260 -3.91 -18.34 -12.76
CA LEU A 260 -4.82 -17.56 -13.60
C LEU A 260 -5.01 -16.14 -13.03
N GLY A 261 -5.18 -16.02 -11.71
CA GLY A 261 -5.32 -14.72 -11.05
C GLY A 261 -4.07 -13.84 -11.21
N ALA A 262 -2.88 -14.41 -10.97
CA ALA A 262 -1.62 -13.72 -11.17
C ALA A 262 -1.43 -13.27 -12.63
N ALA A 263 -1.76 -14.15 -13.60
CA ALA A 263 -1.68 -13.83 -15.02
C ALA A 263 -2.62 -12.68 -15.42
N LEU A 264 -3.84 -12.62 -14.87
CA LEU A 264 -4.77 -11.51 -15.13
C LEU A 264 -4.27 -10.17 -14.56
N ILE A 265 -3.71 -10.17 -13.34
CA ILE A 265 -3.10 -8.97 -12.75
C ILE A 265 -1.95 -8.48 -13.63
N LEU A 266 -1.03 -9.37 -13.97
CA LEU A 266 0.10 -9.04 -14.83
C LEU A 266 -0.34 -8.54 -16.20
N ALA A 267 -1.35 -9.15 -16.82
CA ALA A 267 -1.92 -8.71 -18.10
C ALA A 267 -2.50 -7.28 -17.98
N GLY A 268 -3.19 -6.97 -16.89
CA GLY A 268 -3.69 -5.62 -16.60
C GLY A 268 -2.57 -4.59 -16.51
N VAL A 269 -1.52 -4.88 -15.75
CA VAL A 269 -0.35 -4.00 -15.59
C VAL A 269 0.38 -3.81 -16.92
N VAL A 270 0.71 -4.90 -17.64
CA VAL A 270 1.42 -4.85 -18.92
C VAL A 270 0.64 -4.06 -19.97
N ARG A 271 -0.70 -4.23 -20.01
CA ARG A 271 -1.58 -3.50 -20.94
C ARG A 271 -1.49 -1.98 -20.75
N VAL A 272 -1.56 -1.51 -19.51
CA VAL A 272 -1.55 -0.07 -19.18
C VAL A 272 -0.15 0.52 -19.37
N GLU A 273 0.88 -0.15 -18.85
CA GLU A 273 2.27 0.32 -18.99
C GLU A 273 2.72 0.30 -20.47
N GLY A 274 2.33 -0.73 -21.23
CA GLY A 274 2.61 -0.79 -22.66
C GLY A 274 1.88 0.30 -23.48
N ALA A 275 0.66 0.68 -23.09
CA ALA A 275 -0.03 1.80 -23.72
C ALA A 275 0.64 3.13 -23.40
N ALA A 276 1.07 3.35 -22.15
CA ALA A 276 1.77 4.54 -21.73
C ALA A 276 3.14 4.68 -22.42
N ALA A 277 3.89 3.59 -22.57
CA ALA A 277 5.17 3.57 -23.29
C ALA A 277 4.99 3.94 -24.76
N ARG A 278 3.95 3.40 -25.42
CA ARG A 278 3.64 3.76 -26.82
C ARG A 278 3.26 5.22 -26.98
N GLN A 279 2.51 5.80 -26.05
CA GLN A 279 2.18 7.22 -26.07
C GLN A 279 3.44 8.11 -25.93
N SER A 280 4.33 7.76 -25.00
CA SER A 280 5.60 8.47 -24.81
C SER A 280 6.49 8.38 -26.06
N ALA A 281 6.60 7.22 -26.69
CA ALA A 281 7.38 7.04 -27.90
C ALA A 281 6.84 7.87 -29.07
N ARG A 282 5.51 7.97 -29.22
CA ARG A 282 4.87 8.81 -30.25
C ARG A 282 5.09 10.29 -30.03
N ALA A 283 5.14 10.74 -28.76
CA ALA A 283 5.38 12.15 -28.42
C ALA A 283 6.83 12.59 -28.69
N VAL A 284 7.77 11.67 -28.76
CA VAL A 284 9.19 11.92 -29.02
C VAL A 284 9.55 11.74 -30.51
N ALA A 285 8.71 11.06 -31.29
CA ALA A 285 8.95 10.86 -32.72
C ALA A 285 8.90 12.22 -33.46
N PRO A 286 9.90 12.55 -34.33
CA PRO A 286 9.84 13.76 -35.14
C PRO A 286 8.62 13.71 -36.07
N PRO A 287 8.02 14.87 -36.43
CA PRO A 287 6.94 14.91 -37.38
C PRO A 287 7.41 14.23 -38.68
N ALA A 288 6.59 13.32 -39.22
CA ALA A 288 6.86 12.70 -40.51
C ALA A 288 7.13 13.81 -41.52
N ALA A 289 8.31 13.75 -42.17
CA ALA A 289 8.64 14.68 -43.24
C ALA A 289 7.57 14.56 -44.31
N ALA A 290 6.84 15.64 -44.55
CA ALA A 290 5.80 15.73 -45.58
C ALA A 290 6.45 15.95 -46.95
#